data_9d22227899dd8075d84fda80d7bf4adb
#
_entry.id   9d22227899dd8075d84fda80d7bf4adb
#
_cell.length_a   1.000
_cell.length_b   1.000
_cell.length_c   1.000
_cell.angle_alpha   90.00
_cell.angle_beta   90.00
_cell.angle_gamma   90.00
#
_symmetry.space_group_name_H-M   'P 1'
#
loop_
_entity.id
_entity.type
_entity.pdbx_description
1 polymer ?
#
loop_
_entity_poly.entity_id
_entity_poly.type
_entity_poly.pdbx_seq_one_letter_code
_entity_poly.pdbx_strand_id
1 'polypeptide(L)'
;MANLRAGMVGIGSMGKNHVRNLRAIDGVDLVAIADASGKDPFGVAGDLPVLPDVDAVIETGVDYCVVAAPTKFHEEIGLKLAEAGVHALIEKPLAYDTAAATRLAEAFESKGLVGAVGHIERFNPALQSLRKRLENGDLGDLYQVATRRQGPFPARIADVGVVKDLASHDIDLTAWVTQREFELVAARTMFKAGRDYEDMVSATCQLSGGLMSNHLVNWLTPTKERRTFVTGEKGMFVADTLTADLTFYSNAKVATVWDDIANFRGVAEGDVTRFAIPKPEPLRTEHENFRDAVLGKESDIVTMAQGATVVQVCEAMITSAATGEFVKIS
;
A
#
# COMPACT_ATOMS: atom_id res chain seq x y z
N MET A 1 -31.29 5.45 4.86
CA MET A 1 -30.63 4.50 5.79
C MET A 1 -29.93 5.32 6.85
N ALA A 2 -29.78 4.82 8.07
CA ALA A 2 -28.95 5.49 9.06
C ALA A 2 -27.49 5.50 8.59
N ASN A 3 -26.72 6.52 8.98
CA ASN A 3 -25.29 6.54 8.72
C ASN A 3 -24.57 5.43 9.49
N LEU A 4 -23.48 4.92 8.95
CA LEU A 4 -22.57 4.02 9.66
C LEU A 4 -21.85 4.78 10.77
N ARG A 5 -21.76 4.19 11.94
CA ARG A 5 -21.06 4.72 13.10
C ARG A 5 -19.58 4.30 13.06
N ALA A 6 -18.71 5.27 12.83
CA ALA A 6 -17.27 5.03 12.71
C ALA A 6 -16.52 5.31 14.02
N GLY A 7 -15.57 4.44 14.36
CA GLY A 7 -14.56 4.65 15.37
C GLY A 7 -13.18 4.92 14.77
N MET A 8 -12.31 5.58 15.55
CA MET A 8 -10.91 5.82 15.18
C MET A 8 -10.00 5.48 16.34
N VAL A 9 -8.97 4.66 16.11
CA VAL A 9 -7.92 4.37 17.09
C VAL A 9 -6.56 4.83 16.58
N GLY A 10 -5.95 5.76 17.32
CA GLY A 10 -4.69 6.41 16.98
C GLY A 10 -4.88 7.67 16.13
N ILE A 11 -4.66 8.85 16.73
CA ILE A 11 -4.76 10.14 16.06
C ILE A 11 -3.41 10.83 15.88
N GLY A 12 -2.40 10.03 15.59
CA GLY A 12 -1.08 10.50 15.21
C GLY A 12 -1.03 11.13 13.81
N SER A 13 0.15 11.13 13.22
CA SER A 13 0.41 11.77 11.91
C SER A 13 -0.48 11.26 10.78
N MET A 14 -0.80 9.95 10.73
CA MET A 14 -1.72 9.40 9.73
C MET A 14 -3.17 9.50 10.20
N GLY A 15 -3.45 9.22 11.47
CA GLY A 15 -4.79 9.23 12.03
C GLY A 15 -5.54 10.53 11.85
N LYS A 16 -4.87 11.70 11.94
CA LYS A 16 -5.50 12.98 11.66
C LYS A 16 -6.09 13.09 10.24
N ASN A 17 -5.47 12.44 9.25
CA ASN A 17 -5.95 12.44 7.87
C ASN A 17 -7.17 11.51 7.73
N HIS A 18 -7.17 10.37 8.45
CA HIS A 18 -8.35 9.50 8.53
C HIS A 18 -9.54 10.21 9.18
N VAL A 19 -9.33 10.89 10.32
CA VAL A 19 -10.40 11.68 10.99
C VAL A 19 -11.01 12.71 10.05
N ARG A 20 -10.17 13.46 9.31
CA ARG A 20 -10.64 14.44 8.32
C ARG A 20 -11.53 13.78 7.26
N ASN A 21 -11.13 12.63 6.73
CA ASN A 21 -11.91 11.92 5.73
C ASN A 21 -13.19 11.32 6.32
N LEU A 22 -13.15 10.67 7.49
CA LEU A 22 -14.33 10.12 8.16
C LEU A 22 -15.42 11.18 8.39
N ARG A 23 -15.03 12.42 8.70
CA ARG A 23 -15.99 13.54 8.86
C ARG A 23 -16.53 14.12 7.55
N ALA A 24 -15.84 13.86 6.43
CA ALA A 24 -16.18 14.41 5.13
C ALA A 24 -16.93 13.45 4.21
N ILE A 25 -17.06 12.18 4.60
CA ILE A 25 -17.68 11.13 3.78
C ILE A 25 -19.17 11.03 4.10
N ASP A 26 -20.00 11.09 3.07
CA ASP A 26 -21.43 10.92 3.20
C ASP A 26 -21.80 9.50 3.70
N GLY A 27 -22.78 9.41 4.59
CA GLY A 27 -23.26 8.15 5.14
C GLY A 27 -22.40 7.58 6.26
N VAL A 28 -21.49 8.39 6.84
CA VAL A 28 -20.61 8.02 7.96
C VAL A 28 -20.69 9.08 9.05
N ASP A 29 -20.85 8.65 10.30
CA ASP A 29 -20.76 9.50 11.49
C ASP A 29 -19.56 9.03 12.33
N LEU A 30 -18.54 9.86 12.46
CA LEU A 30 -17.43 9.61 13.38
C LEU A 30 -17.93 9.86 14.83
N VAL A 31 -18.08 8.79 15.60
CA VAL A 31 -18.72 8.85 16.93
C VAL A 31 -17.76 8.58 18.08
N ALA A 32 -16.57 8.01 17.81
CA ALA A 32 -15.60 7.68 18.84
C ALA A 32 -14.17 7.86 18.33
N ILE A 33 -13.30 8.39 19.17
CA ILE A 33 -11.86 8.55 18.90
C ILE A 33 -11.10 8.07 20.13
N ALA A 34 -10.10 7.21 19.95
CA ALA A 34 -9.18 6.80 20.99
C ALA A 34 -7.73 7.06 20.64
N ASP A 35 -6.94 7.43 21.64
CA ASP A 35 -5.48 7.51 21.56
C ASP A 35 -4.88 7.20 22.92
N ALA A 36 -3.94 6.23 22.97
CA ALA A 36 -3.34 5.78 24.23
C ALA A 36 -2.59 6.88 24.99
N SER A 37 -2.22 8.00 24.33
CA SER A 37 -1.64 9.17 24.99
C SER A 37 -2.67 10.02 25.73
N GLY A 38 -3.96 9.81 25.50
CA GLY A 38 -5.05 10.64 26.00
C GLY A 38 -5.03 12.10 25.47
N LYS A 39 -4.26 12.34 24.40
CA LYS A 39 -4.04 13.69 23.85
C LYS A 39 -4.52 13.77 22.40
N ASP A 40 -4.96 14.94 22.03
CA ASP A 40 -5.22 15.33 20.65
C ASP A 40 -4.19 16.37 20.18
N PRO A 41 -3.01 15.92 19.70
CA PRO A 41 -1.93 16.86 19.34
C PRO A 41 -2.23 17.70 18.11
N PHE A 42 -3.29 17.38 17.36
CA PHE A 42 -3.64 18.06 16.12
C PHE A 42 -5.01 18.76 16.17
N GLY A 43 -5.74 18.70 17.31
CA GLY A 43 -7.06 19.30 17.46
C GLY A 43 -8.13 18.66 16.55
N VAL A 44 -7.97 17.37 16.20
CA VAL A 44 -8.86 16.69 15.25
C VAL A 44 -10.06 16.02 15.91
N ALA A 45 -10.03 15.80 17.22
CA ALA A 45 -11.14 15.20 17.95
C ALA A 45 -12.38 16.10 17.96
N GLY A 46 -12.20 17.43 17.92
CA GLY A 46 -13.31 18.40 18.02
C GLY A 46 -14.02 18.27 19.35
N ASP A 47 -15.34 18.07 19.34
CA ASP A 47 -16.16 17.90 20.55
C ASP A 47 -16.17 16.47 21.11
N LEU A 48 -15.54 15.49 20.41
CA LEU A 48 -15.45 14.12 20.88
C LEU A 48 -14.37 14.01 21.96
N PRO A 49 -14.64 13.33 23.09
CA PRO A 49 -13.59 13.00 24.04
C PRO A 49 -12.58 12.03 23.43
N VAL A 50 -11.31 12.19 23.76
CA VAL A 50 -10.28 11.19 23.40
C VAL A 50 -10.36 10.05 24.41
N LEU A 51 -10.83 8.91 23.95
CA LEU A 51 -10.97 7.68 24.73
C LEU A 51 -9.59 7.03 24.95
N PRO A 52 -9.42 6.21 26.00
CA PRO A 52 -8.13 5.65 26.36
C PRO A 52 -7.66 4.52 25.41
N ASP A 53 -8.60 3.73 24.87
CA ASP A 53 -8.29 2.51 24.15
C ASP A 53 -9.43 2.06 23.21
N VAL A 54 -9.21 0.93 22.54
CA VAL A 54 -10.18 0.33 21.62
C VAL A 54 -11.42 -0.22 22.34
N ASP A 55 -11.28 -0.67 23.56
CA ASP A 55 -12.40 -1.25 24.32
C ASP A 55 -13.46 -0.16 24.58
N ALA A 56 -13.01 1.04 24.96
CA ALA A 56 -13.89 2.19 25.10
C ALA A 56 -14.52 2.64 23.76
N VAL A 57 -13.84 2.47 22.63
CA VAL A 57 -14.44 2.72 21.29
C VAL A 57 -15.53 1.70 20.99
N ILE A 58 -15.29 0.40 21.27
CA ILE A 58 -16.27 -0.68 21.07
C ILE A 58 -17.54 -0.43 21.91
N GLU A 59 -17.38 0.01 23.15
CA GLU A 59 -18.51 0.31 24.05
C GLU A 59 -19.44 1.42 23.51
N THR A 60 -18.95 2.29 22.61
CA THR A 60 -19.82 3.30 21.98
C THR A 60 -20.76 2.74 20.93
N GLY A 61 -20.62 1.46 20.55
CA GLY A 61 -21.45 0.80 19.54
C GLY A 61 -21.15 1.26 18.12
N VAL A 62 -19.88 1.21 17.72
CA VAL A 62 -19.42 1.50 16.35
C VAL A 62 -19.72 0.32 15.41
N ASP A 63 -20.07 0.60 14.16
CA ASP A 63 -20.23 -0.41 13.11
C ASP A 63 -18.85 -0.84 12.56
N TYR A 64 -17.92 0.12 12.46
CA TYR A 64 -16.56 -0.13 12.05
C TYR A 64 -15.54 0.79 12.73
N CYS A 65 -14.28 0.39 12.70
CA CYS A 65 -13.18 1.16 13.26
C CYS A 65 -12.03 1.28 12.28
N VAL A 66 -11.42 2.47 12.23
CA VAL A 66 -10.15 2.70 11.53
C VAL A 66 -9.02 2.68 12.56
N VAL A 67 -7.96 1.91 12.27
CA VAL A 67 -6.82 1.74 13.17
C VAL A 67 -5.55 2.31 12.54
N ALA A 68 -5.03 3.40 13.10
CA ALA A 68 -3.76 4.03 12.71
C ALA A 68 -2.82 4.19 13.92
N ALA A 69 -2.84 3.20 14.80
CA ALA A 69 -1.90 3.04 15.91
C ALA A 69 -0.52 2.58 15.40
N PRO A 70 0.55 2.57 16.23
CA PRO A 70 1.80 1.92 15.85
C PRO A 70 1.61 0.43 15.55
N THR A 71 2.35 -0.08 14.55
CA THR A 71 2.20 -1.43 13.97
C THR A 71 2.16 -2.56 15.00
N LYS A 72 2.95 -2.46 16.07
CA LYS A 72 3.00 -3.47 17.13
C LYS A 72 1.68 -3.69 17.87
N PHE A 73 0.73 -2.78 17.77
CA PHE A 73 -0.59 -2.86 18.40
C PHE A 73 -1.71 -3.27 17.43
N HIS A 74 -1.43 -3.36 16.13
CA HIS A 74 -2.45 -3.68 15.13
C HIS A 74 -3.14 -5.02 15.40
N GLU A 75 -2.37 -6.06 15.75
CA GLU A 75 -2.92 -7.38 16.05
C GLU A 75 -3.86 -7.34 17.25
N GLU A 76 -3.42 -6.81 18.39
CA GLU A 76 -4.23 -6.75 19.61
C GLU A 76 -5.53 -5.99 19.37
N ILE A 77 -5.43 -4.79 18.77
CA ILE A 77 -6.59 -3.93 18.50
C ILE A 77 -7.54 -4.62 17.51
N GLY A 78 -6.98 -5.17 16.41
CA GLY A 78 -7.79 -5.83 15.39
C GLY A 78 -8.52 -7.08 15.90
N LEU A 79 -7.88 -7.91 16.73
CA LEU A 79 -8.53 -9.09 17.33
C LEU A 79 -9.67 -8.70 18.27
N LYS A 80 -9.52 -7.64 19.08
CA LYS A 80 -10.60 -7.11 19.93
C LYS A 80 -11.79 -6.63 19.10
N LEU A 81 -11.53 -5.88 18.00
CA LEU A 81 -12.56 -5.44 17.07
C LEU A 81 -13.29 -6.63 16.44
N ALA A 82 -12.54 -7.63 15.97
CA ALA A 82 -13.12 -8.85 15.40
C ALA A 82 -13.96 -9.61 16.44
N GLU A 83 -13.49 -9.73 17.69
CA GLU A 83 -14.23 -10.38 18.77
C GLU A 83 -15.57 -9.68 19.05
N ALA A 84 -15.57 -8.36 19.02
CA ALA A 84 -16.76 -7.52 19.22
C ALA A 84 -17.69 -7.45 17.99
N GLY A 85 -17.33 -8.07 16.86
CA GLY A 85 -18.13 -8.03 15.64
C GLY A 85 -18.06 -6.71 14.88
N VAL A 86 -16.98 -5.93 15.05
CA VAL A 86 -16.76 -4.62 14.44
C VAL A 86 -15.87 -4.77 13.21
N HIS A 87 -16.31 -4.23 12.05
CA HIS A 87 -15.50 -4.17 10.84
C HIS A 87 -14.26 -3.29 11.04
N ALA A 88 -13.15 -3.54 10.34
CA ALA A 88 -11.94 -2.73 10.53
C ALA A 88 -11.17 -2.42 9.25
N LEU A 89 -10.71 -1.16 9.14
CA LEU A 89 -9.66 -0.72 8.24
C LEU A 89 -8.39 -0.49 9.08
N ILE A 90 -7.39 -1.34 8.91
CA ILE A 90 -6.12 -1.26 9.67
C ILE A 90 -5.02 -0.71 8.77
N GLU A 91 -4.28 0.28 9.25
CA GLU A 91 -3.15 0.85 8.52
C GLU A 91 -2.07 -0.19 8.21
N LYS A 92 -1.33 0.07 7.14
CA LYS A 92 -0.19 -0.78 6.76
C LYS A 92 1.04 -0.51 7.66
N PRO A 93 1.92 -1.51 7.85
CA PRO A 93 1.71 -2.92 7.50
C PRO A 93 0.63 -3.52 8.38
N LEU A 94 -0.12 -4.51 7.88
CA LEU A 94 -1.25 -5.10 8.61
C LEU A 94 -0.88 -5.54 10.03
N ALA A 95 0.29 -6.16 10.19
CA ALA A 95 0.82 -6.55 11.49
C ALA A 95 2.36 -6.53 11.48
N TYR A 96 2.96 -6.81 12.64
CA TYR A 96 4.42 -6.80 12.78
C TYR A 96 5.09 -7.97 12.04
N ASP A 97 4.46 -9.14 12.01
CA ASP A 97 4.95 -10.34 11.32
C ASP A 97 3.82 -11.08 10.59
N THR A 98 4.21 -12.05 9.76
CA THR A 98 3.28 -12.85 8.95
C THR A 98 2.29 -13.63 9.81
N ALA A 99 2.73 -14.20 10.93
CA ALA A 99 1.87 -15.00 11.79
C ALA A 99 0.75 -14.15 12.42
N ALA A 100 1.08 -12.95 12.89
CA ALA A 100 0.11 -11.98 13.41
C ALA A 100 -0.85 -11.50 12.32
N ALA A 101 -0.34 -11.22 11.11
CA ALA A 101 -1.16 -10.81 9.97
C ALA A 101 -2.15 -11.92 9.55
N THR A 102 -1.70 -13.17 9.56
CA THR A 102 -2.55 -14.33 9.24
C THR A 102 -3.65 -14.50 10.29
N ARG A 103 -3.32 -14.44 11.60
CA ARG A 103 -4.34 -14.50 12.66
C ARG A 103 -5.41 -13.41 12.54
N LEU A 104 -5.01 -12.19 12.17
CA LEU A 104 -5.97 -11.11 11.90
C LEU A 104 -6.88 -11.45 10.72
N ALA A 105 -6.33 -11.89 9.60
CA ALA A 105 -7.10 -12.25 8.41
C ALA A 105 -8.13 -13.36 8.73
N GLU A 106 -7.69 -14.43 9.39
CA GLU A 106 -8.54 -15.53 9.81
C GLU A 106 -9.65 -15.11 10.82
N ALA A 107 -9.33 -14.20 11.76
CA ALA A 107 -10.29 -13.72 12.73
C ALA A 107 -11.44 -12.94 12.07
N PHE A 108 -11.15 -12.08 11.09
CA PHE A 108 -12.17 -11.34 10.35
C PHE A 108 -12.95 -12.25 9.40
N GLU A 109 -12.27 -13.11 8.65
CA GLU A 109 -12.88 -14.04 7.70
C GLU A 109 -13.84 -15.01 8.41
N SER A 110 -13.41 -15.63 9.50
CA SER A 110 -14.23 -16.61 10.26
C SER A 110 -15.52 -16.03 10.82
N LYS A 111 -15.58 -14.72 11.02
CA LYS A 111 -16.76 -14.01 11.53
C LYS A 111 -17.57 -13.32 10.42
N GLY A 112 -17.16 -13.44 9.16
CA GLY A 112 -17.80 -12.75 8.05
C GLY A 112 -17.72 -11.23 8.14
N LEU A 113 -16.67 -10.70 8.79
CA LEU A 113 -16.45 -9.28 8.95
C LEU A 113 -15.64 -8.71 7.77
N VAL A 114 -15.93 -7.48 7.41
CA VAL A 114 -15.10 -6.73 6.48
C VAL A 114 -13.84 -6.27 7.19
N GLY A 115 -12.71 -6.85 6.78
CA GLY A 115 -11.38 -6.46 7.22
C GLY A 115 -10.58 -5.94 6.03
N ALA A 116 -10.06 -4.72 6.12
CA ALA A 116 -9.25 -4.11 5.08
C ALA A 116 -7.92 -3.55 5.61
N VAL A 117 -6.96 -3.39 4.72
CA VAL A 117 -5.64 -2.84 5.03
C VAL A 117 -5.42 -1.53 4.29
N GLY A 118 -4.87 -0.53 4.98
CA GLY A 118 -4.62 0.83 4.47
C GLY A 118 -3.50 0.91 3.43
N HIS A 119 -3.56 0.12 2.37
CA HIS A 119 -2.65 0.22 1.22
C HIS A 119 -3.14 1.29 0.23
N ILE A 120 -3.09 2.52 0.65
CA ILE A 120 -3.58 3.71 -0.03
C ILE A 120 -3.10 3.86 -1.48
N GLU A 121 -1.93 3.34 -1.83
CA GLU A 121 -1.36 3.45 -3.19
C GLU A 121 -2.26 2.78 -4.25
N ARG A 122 -3.06 1.75 -3.92
CA ARG A 122 -4.02 1.17 -4.86
C ARG A 122 -5.06 2.18 -5.35
N PHE A 123 -5.37 3.18 -4.54
CA PHE A 123 -6.33 4.25 -4.88
C PHE A 123 -5.67 5.46 -5.55
N ASN A 124 -4.36 5.40 -5.83
CA ASN A 124 -3.68 6.44 -6.59
C ASN A 124 -4.16 6.44 -8.05
N PRO A 125 -4.61 7.59 -8.59
CA PRO A 125 -5.18 7.66 -9.93
C PRO A 125 -4.25 7.14 -11.04
N ALA A 126 -2.94 7.34 -10.91
CA ALA A 126 -1.98 6.82 -11.89
C ALA A 126 -1.96 5.30 -11.91
N LEU A 127 -1.99 4.65 -10.72
CA LEU A 127 -1.99 3.19 -10.59
C LEU A 127 -3.34 2.58 -10.98
N GLN A 128 -4.44 3.23 -10.65
CA GLN A 128 -5.79 2.83 -11.12
C GLN A 128 -5.87 2.84 -12.65
N SER A 129 -5.39 3.91 -13.27
CA SER A 129 -5.33 4.00 -14.73
C SER A 129 -4.38 2.99 -15.35
N LEU A 130 -3.22 2.74 -14.73
CA LEU A 130 -2.25 1.74 -15.14
C LEU A 130 -2.89 0.34 -15.13
N ARG A 131 -3.47 -0.08 -14.00
CA ARG A 131 -4.12 -1.39 -13.86
C ARG A 131 -5.18 -1.61 -14.93
N LYS A 132 -6.10 -0.67 -15.10
CA LYS A 132 -7.15 -0.75 -16.15
C LYS A 132 -6.57 -0.94 -17.54
N ARG A 133 -5.43 -0.29 -17.85
CA ARG A 133 -4.78 -0.42 -19.16
C ARG A 133 -4.09 -1.77 -19.34
N LEU A 134 -3.49 -2.30 -18.28
CA LEU A 134 -2.92 -3.65 -18.31
C LEU A 134 -4.01 -4.70 -18.49
N GLU A 135 -5.14 -4.58 -17.83
CA GLU A 135 -6.33 -5.45 -17.99
C GLU A 135 -6.90 -5.40 -19.41
N ASN A 136 -6.87 -4.23 -20.06
CA ASN A 136 -7.27 -4.06 -21.46
C ASN A 136 -6.24 -4.61 -22.46
N GLY A 137 -5.07 -5.09 -22.01
CA GLY A 137 -4.00 -5.60 -22.88
C GLY A 137 -3.25 -4.50 -23.66
N ASP A 138 -3.29 -3.24 -23.18
CA ASP A 138 -2.62 -2.11 -23.85
C ASP A 138 -1.10 -2.32 -23.97
N LEU A 139 -0.49 -3.13 -23.08
CA LEU A 139 0.94 -3.41 -23.06
C LEU A 139 1.32 -4.76 -23.71
N GLY A 140 0.36 -5.65 -23.98
CA GLY A 140 0.62 -7.03 -24.38
C GLY A 140 1.18 -7.86 -23.23
N ASP A 141 2.07 -8.81 -23.53
CA ASP A 141 2.73 -9.63 -22.51
C ASP A 141 3.63 -8.76 -21.63
N LEU A 142 3.55 -8.95 -20.32
CA LEU A 142 4.35 -8.22 -19.34
C LEU A 142 5.72 -8.89 -19.17
N TYR A 143 6.78 -8.09 -19.21
CA TYR A 143 8.16 -8.57 -19.07
C TYR A 143 8.76 -8.24 -17.73
N GLN A 144 8.53 -7.00 -17.23
CA GLN A 144 9.16 -6.50 -16.02
C GLN A 144 8.30 -5.43 -15.34
N VAL A 145 8.37 -5.41 -14.01
CA VAL A 145 7.98 -4.26 -13.17
C VAL A 145 9.21 -3.74 -12.45
N ALA A 146 9.46 -2.43 -12.48
CA ALA A 146 10.49 -1.82 -11.65
C ALA A 146 9.88 -0.69 -10.83
N THR A 147 10.18 -0.65 -9.52
CA THR A 147 9.73 0.43 -8.65
C THR A 147 10.92 1.20 -8.08
N ARG A 148 10.74 2.51 -7.94
CA ARG A 148 11.64 3.40 -7.20
C ARG A 148 10.86 4.20 -6.19
N ARG A 149 11.11 3.92 -4.91
CA ARG A 149 10.51 4.62 -3.78
C ARG A 149 11.59 5.13 -2.85
N GLN A 150 12.00 6.35 -3.09
CA GLN A 150 13.17 6.95 -2.46
C GLN A 150 12.80 8.30 -1.83
N GLY A 151 13.56 8.71 -0.81
CA GLY A 151 13.38 10.01 -0.18
C GLY A 151 14.21 10.20 1.07
N PRO A 152 14.13 11.38 1.72
CA PRO A 152 14.79 11.60 2.99
C PRO A 152 14.11 10.81 4.12
N PHE A 153 14.88 10.52 5.16
CA PHE A 153 14.41 9.80 6.33
C PHE A 153 13.23 10.52 7.01
N PRO A 154 12.09 9.83 7.22
CA PRO A 154 10.95 10.40 7.92
C PRO A 154 11.13 10.23 9.44
N ALA A 155 11.51 11.28 10.17
CA ALA A 155 11.80 11.21 11.61
C ALA A 155 10.65 10.65 12.48
N ARG A 156 9.43 10.54 11.94
CA ARG A 156 8.26 9.97 12.62
C ARG A 156 8.27 8.44 12.71
N ILE A 157 9.07 7.74 11.89
CA ILE A 157 9.14 6.28 11.85
C ILE A 157 10.26 5.80 12.78
N ALA A 158 9.88 5.06 13.82
CA ALA A 158 10.80 4.61 14.86
C ALA A 158 10.77 3.09 15.10
N ASP A 159 9.74 2.39 14.64
CA ASP A 159 9.40 1.03 15.03
C ASP A 159 9.63 -0.03 13.93
N VAL A 160 9.91 0.39 12.70
CA VAL A 160 10.14 -0.49 11.55
C VAL A 160 11.25 0.04 10.63
N GLY A 161 11.78 -0.84 9.76
CA GLY A 161 12.70 -0.49 8.69
C GLY A 161 11.98 -0.08 7.40
N VAL A 162 12.80 0.30 6.40
CA VAL A 162 12.31 0.77 5.10
C VAL A 162 11.53 -0.30 4.34
N VAL A 163 11.83 -1.59 4.58
CA VAL A 163 11.12 -2.71 3.94
C VAL A 163 9.65 -2.70 4.37
N LYS A 164 9.37 -2.73 5.66
CA LYS A 164 8.00 -2.75 6.18
C LYS A 164 7.27 -1.41 6.02
N ASP A 165 7.97 -0.27 6.10
CA ASP A 165 7.31 1.03 5.92
C ASP A 165 7.09 1.40 4.45
N LEU A 166 8.10 1.31 3.60
CA LEU A 166 8.02 1.80 2.22
C LEU A 166 7.90 0.69 1.18
N ALA A 167 8.71 -0.39 1.27
CA ALA A 167 8.68 -1.42 0.24
C ALA A 167 7.35 -2.19 0.26
N SER A 168 6.65 -2.25 1.39
CA SER A 168 5.29 -2.82 1.48
C SER A 168 4.31 -2.20 0.49
N HIS A 169 4.41 -0.90 0.21
CA HIS A 169 3.61 -0.25 -0.83
C HIS A 169 3.96 -0.78 -2.22
N ASP A 170 5.26 -0.95 -2.52
CA ASP A 170 5.74 -1.37 -3.84
C ASP A 170 5.44 -2.86 -4.10
N ILE A 171 5.48 -3.67 -3.05
CA ILE A 171 5.07 -5.08 -3.09
C ILE A 171 3.57 -5.17 -3.39
N ASP A 172 2.75 -4.47 -2.61
CA ASP A 172 1.31 -4.46 -2.77
C ASP A 172 0.90 -3.99 -4.17
N LEU A 173 1.37 -2.80 -4.60
CA LEU A 173 1.02 -2.26 -5.90
C LEU A 173 1.49 -3.15 -7.06
N THR A 174 2.65 -3.82 -6.94
CA THR A 174 3.18 -4.69 -8.00
C THR A 174 2.28 -5.91 -8.20
N ALA A 175 1.93 -6.61 -7.13
CA ALA A 175 0.99 -7.73 -7.18
C ALA A 175 -0.37 -7.29 -7.73
N TRP A 176 -0.87 -6.15 -7.25
CA TRP A 176 -2.18 -5.65 -7.61
C TRP A 176 -2.28 -5.17 -9.07
N VAL A 177 -1.32 -4.37 -9.58
CA VAL A 177 -1.39 -3.87 -10.97
C VAL A 177 -1.17 -4.97 -11.99
N THR A 178 -0.36 -5.98 -11.66
CA THR A 178 -0.04 -7.10 -12.58
C THR A 178 -0.98 -8.28 -12.43
N GLN A 179 -1.75 -8.35 -11.33
CA GLN A 179 -2.56 -9.51 -10.94
C GLN A 179 -1.72 -10.80 -10.88
N ARG A 180 -0.49 -10.68 -10.36
CA ARG A 180 0.46 -11.78 -10.21
C ARG A 180 0.91 -11.92 -8.78
N GLU A 181 1.14 -13.15 -8.35
CA GLU A 181 1.62 -13.51 -7.02
C GLU A 181 3.14 -13.57 -7.00
N PHE A 182 3.75 -13.14 -5.90
CA PHE A 182 5.18 -13.30 -5.68
C PHE A 182 5.50 -14.76 -5.40
N GLU A 183 6.55 -15.30 -6.06
CA GLU A 183 6.99 -16.70 -5.93
C GLU A 183 8.39 -16.78 -5.30
N LEU A 184 9.29 -15.84 -5.63
CA LEU A 184 10.68 -15.89 -5.24
C LEU A 184 11.22 -14.48 -5.00
N VAL A 185 12.03 -14.33 -3.96
CA VAL A 185 12.62 -13.04 -3.54
C VAL A 185 14.11 -13.17 -3.32
N ALA A 186 14.89 -12.25 -3.89
CA ALA A 186 16.30 -12.03 -3.57
C ALA A 186 16.51 -10.54 -3.20
N ALA A 187 17.10 -10.25 -2.05
CA ALA A 187 17.25 -8.89 -1.57
C ALA A 187 18.62 -8.61 -0.92
N ARG A 188 18.98 -7.34 -0.84
CA ARG A 188 20.07 -6.81 -0.03
C ARG A 188 19.59 -5.56 0.69
N THR A 189 19.98 -5.42 1.93
CA THR A 189 19.65 -4.27 2.78
C THR A 189 20.89 -3.51 3.21
N MET A 190 20.69 -2.25 3.59
CA MET A 190 21.77 -1.39 4.09
C MET A 190 21.31 -0.59 5.30
N PHE A 191 22.22 -0.41 6.27
CA PHE A 191 22.04 0.32 7.52
C PHE A 191 23.00 1.51 7.52
N LYS A 192 22.51 2.74 7.48
CA LYS A 192 23.32 3.97 7.40
C LYS A 192 22.93 5.05 8.41
N ALA A 193 21.69 5.04 8.91
CA ALA A 193 21.20 6.07 9.82
C ALA A 193 21.49 5.81 11.31
N GLY A 194 22.29 4.76 11.64
CA GLY A 194 22.64 4.41 13.01
C GLY A 194 21.49 3.82 13.83
N ARG A 195 20.49 3.24 13.17
CA ARG A 195 19.36 2.53 13.77
C ARG A 195 19.51 1.02 13.60
N ASP A 196 18.75 0.26 14.38
CA ASP A 196 18.71 -1.21 14.29
C ASP A 196 17.88 -1.71 13.08
N TYR A 197 17.29 -0.81 12.32
CA TYR A 197 16.46 -1.10 11.15
C TYR A 197 17.17 -0.66 9.86
N GLU A 198 16.89 -1.38 8.79
CA GLU A 198 17.41 -1.08 7.46
C GLU A 198 16.87 0.25 6.90
N ASP A 199 17.75 0.99 6.21
CA ASP A 199 17.45 2.29 5.58
C ASP A 199 17.30 2.19 4.07
N MET A 200 17.74 1.07 3.49
CA MET A 200 17.67 0.79 2.06
C MET A 200 17.45 -0.69 1.82
N VAL A 201 16.65 -0.99 0.80
CA VAL A 201 16.53 -2.34 0.21
C VAL A 201 16.62 -2.24 -1.31
N SER A 202 17.35 -3.19 -1.89
CA SER A 202 17.32 -3.50 -3.33
C SER A 202 16.92 -4.95 -3.46
N ALA A 203 15.80 -5.22 -4.15
CA ALA A 203 15.26 -6.56 -4.30
C ALA A 203 14.95 -6.87 -5.76
N THR A 204 15.14 -8.14 -6.13
CA THR A 204 14.69 -8.74 -7.37
C THR A 204 13.76 -9.89 -7.02
N CYS A 205 12.57 -9.91 -7.62
CA CYS A 205 11.59 -10.93 -7.35
C CYS A 205 11.10 -11.57 -8.66
N GLN A 206 10.65 -12.81 -8.55
CA GLN A 206 9.89 -13.49 -9.58
C GLN A 206 8.44 -13.60 -9.13
N LEU A 207 7.53 -13.27 -10.04
CA LEU A 207 6.10 -13.45 -9.85
C LEU A 207 5.59 -14.56 -10.76
N SER A 208 4.37 -15.01 -10.49
CA SER A 208 3.69 -16.05 -11.27
C SER A 208 3.69 -15.75 -12.77
N GLY A 209 3.88 -16.80 -13.59
CA GLY A 209 4.03 -16.65 -15.03
C GLY A 209 5.39 -16.15 -15.48
N GLY A 210 6.40 -16.16 -14.60
CA GLY A 210 7.78 -15.77 -14.92
C GLY A 210 8.03 -14.26 -15.00
N LEU A 211 7.06 -13.42 -14.58
CA LEU A 211 7.23 -11.99 -14.54
C LEU A 211 8.31 -11.60 -13.51
N MET A 212 9.23 -10.73 -13.91
CA MET A 212 10.29 -10.21 -13.03
C MET A 212 9.90 -8.87 -12.43
N SER A 213 10.26 -8.65 -11.15
CA SER A 213 10.18 -7.30 -10.56
C SER A 213 11.48 -6.90 -9.87
N ASN A 214 11.72 -5.57 -9.87
CA ASN A 214 12.88 -4.96 -9.21
C ASN A 214 12.40 -3.79 -8.33
N HIS A 215 12.83 -3.78 -7.09
CA HIS A 215 12.45 -2.77 -6.11
C HIS A 215 13.68 -2.08 -5.54
N LEU A 216 13.74 -0.75 -5.69
CA LEU A 216 14.77 0.09 -5.06
C LEU A 216 14.09 1.09 -4.12
N VAL A 217 14.24 0.85 -2.84
CA VAL A 217 13.54 1.62 -1.80
C VAL A 217 14.52 2.10 -0.75
N ASN A 218 14.50 3.38 -0.41
CA ASN A 218 15.39 3.91 0.62
C ASN A 218 14.91 5.22 1.26
N TRP A 219 15.48 5.52 2.42
CA TRP A 219 15.38 6.78 3.16
C TRP A 219 16.67 7.62 3.09
N LEU A 220 17.53 7.39 2.11
CA LEU A 220 18.87 7.97 2.02
C LEU A 220 19.01 9.03 0.92
N THR A 221 17.98 9.17 0.08
CA THR A 221 17.97 10.08 -1.07
C THR A 221 17.40 11.45 -0.65
N PRO A 222 18.04 12.58 -1.01
CA PRO A 222 17.56 13.90 -0.59
C PRO A 222 16.26 14.33 -1.28
N THR A 223 15.95 13.77 -2.44
CA THR A 223 14.72 14.04 -3.21
C THR A 223 13.76 12.88 -3.15
N LYS A 224 12.44 13.17 -3.17
CA LYS A 224 11.41 12.13 -3.24
C LYS A 224 11.24 11.63 -4.67
N GLU A 225 11.20 10.30 -4.82
CA GLU A 225 10.82 9.62 -6.05
C GLU A 225 9.81 8.50 -5.72
N ARG A 226 8.73 8.40 -6.50
CA ARG A 226 7.67 7.40 -6.35
C ARG A 226 7.22 6.96 -7.73
N ARG A 227 7.99 6.08 -8.36
CA ARG A 227 7.75 5.66 -9.74
C ARG A 227 7.63 4.15 -9.88
N THR A 228 6.67 3.76 -10.71
CA THR A 228 6.46 2.37 -11.14
C THR A 228 6.58 2.32 -12.66
N PHE A 229 7.48 1.49 -13.14
CA PHE A 229 7.71 1.19 -14.55
C PHE A 229 7.16 -0.19 -14.83
N VAL A 230 6.31 -0.34 -15.84
CA VAL A 230 5.84 -1.64 -16.31
C VAL A 230 6.19 -1.76 -17.78
N THR A 231 7.08 -2.70 -18.10
CA THR A 231 7.55 -2.96 -19.46
C THR A 231 6.90 -4.23 -20.00
N GLY A 232 6.47 -4.20 -21.24
CA GLY A 232 5.90 -5.34 -21.94
C GLY A 232 6.12 -5.28 -23.45
N GLU A 233 5.39 -6.12 -24.17
CA GLU A 233 5.55 -6.33 -25.60
C GLU A 233 5.39 -5.04 -26.44
N LYS A 234 4.45 -4.14 -26.05
CA LYS A 234 4.10 -2.97 -26.85
C LYS A 234 4.78 -1.68 -26.40
N GLY A 235 5.59 -1.71 -25.34
CA GLY A 235 6.26 -0.53 -24.82
C GLY A 235 6.39 -0.54 -23.29
N MET A 236 6.29 0.64 -22.68
CA MET A 236 6.45 0.81 -21.24
C MET A 236 5.48 1.87 -20.69
N PHE A 237 4.80 1.55 -19.60
CA PHE A 237 4.12 2.54 -18.77
C PHE A 237 5.02 3.05 -17.65
N VAL A 238 4.93 4.33 -17.35
CA VAL A 238 5.54 4.97 -16.17
C VAL A 238 4.44 5.66 -15.37
N ALA A 239 4.18 5.16 -14.18
CA ALA A 239 3.30 5.80 -13.20
C ALA A 239 4.13 6.55 -12.16
N ASP A 240 3.85 7.84 -11.96
CA ASP A 240 4.42 8.66 -10.90
C ASP A 240 3.33 8.94 -9.85
N THR A 241 3.44 8.35 -8.66
CA THR A 241 2.40 8.47 -7.63
C THR A 241 2.50 9.76 -6.82
N LEU A 242 3.59 10.53 -6.93
CA LEU A 242 3.67 11.87 -6.33
C LEU A 242 2.78 12.88 -7.06
N THR A 243 2.77 12.80 -8.39
CA THR A 243 1.99 13.71 -9.25
C THR A 243 0.69 13.09 -9.72
N ALA A 244 0.50 11.80 -9.49
CA ALA A 244 -0.57 10.96 -10.00
C ALA A 244 -0.65 11.03 -11.55
N ASP A 245 0.51 10.94 -12.21
CA ASP A 245 0.63 10.97 -13.67
C ASP A 245 0.94 9.59 -14.23
N LEU A 246 0.37 9.29 -15.39
CA LEU A 246 0.67 8.08 -16.16
C LEU A 246 1.13 8.46 -17.56
N THR A 247 2.28 7.91 -17.95
CA THR A 247 2.86 8.09 -19.29
C THR A 247 3.10 6.73 -19.93
N PHE A 248 2.79 6.62 -21.21
CA PHE A 248 3.10 5.46 -22.06
C PHE A 248 4.16 5.83 -23.08
N TYR A 249 5.16 4.99 -23.18
CA TYR A 249 6.22 5.04 -24.21
C TYR A 249 6.02 3.83 -25.12
N SER A 250 5.62 4.06 -26.37
CA SER A 250 5.44 2.97 -27.35
C SER A 250 6.77 2.56 -27.95
N ASN A 251 6.85 1.32 -28.42
CA ASN A 251 7.95 0.90 -29.28
C ASN A 251 7.86 1.62 -30.62
N ALA A 252 8.98 1.94 -31.25
CA ALA A 252 9.00 2.62 -32.54
C ALA A 252 8.36 1.77 -33.64
N LYS A 253 7.57 2.42 -34.46
CA LYS A 253 6.99 1.86 -35.69
C LYS A 253 7.78 2.28 -36.96
N VAL A 254 8.73 3.19 -36.81
CA VAL A 254 9.48 3.78 -37.92
C VAL A 254 10.96 3.37 -37.80
N ALA A 255 11.53 2.86 -38.87
CA ALA A 255 12.96 2.54 -38.92
C ALA A 255 13.78 3.84 -38.75
N THR A 256 14.74 3.82 -37.85
CA THR A 256 15.68 4.95 -37.67
C THR A 256 16.63 4.98 -38.84
N VAL A 257 16.70 6.10 -39.57
CA VAL A 257 17.51 6.26 -40.79
C VAL A 257 19.01 6.29 -40.51
N TRP A 258 19.42 6.29 -39.22
CA TRP A 258 20.84 6.33 -38.83
C TRP A 258 21.27 4.89 -38.41
N ASP A 259 21.66 4.10 -39.43
CA ASP A 259 22.00 2.69 -39.28
C ASP A 259 23.01 2.39 -38.16
N ASP A 260 24.04 3.26 -38.01
CA ASP A 260 25.07 3.04 -36.99
C ASP A 260 24.58 3.29 -35.55
N ILE A 261 23.67 4.25 -35.35
CA ILE A 261 23.08 4.55 -34.01
C ILE A 261 21.95 3.60 -33.68
N ALA A 262 21.17 3.17 -34.67
CA ALA A 262 20.09 2.19 -34.47
C ALA A 262 20.67 0.83 -34.06
N ASN A 263 21.74 0.38 -34.69
CA ASN A 263 22.46 -0.84 -34.33
C ASN A 263 23.12 -0.74 -32.94
N PHE A 264 23.51 0.44 -32.49
CA PHE A 264 24.08 0.65 -31.14
C PHE A 264 23.04 0.75 -30.04
N ARG A 265 21.86 1.32 -30.29
CA ARG A 265 20.79 1.53 -29.30
C ARG A 265 19.82 0.37 -29.20
N GLY A 266 19.72 -0.52 -30.19
CA GLY A 266 18.93 -1.74 -30.18
C GLY A 266 17.41 -1.57 -30.18
N VAL A 267 16.89 -0.40 -29.74
CA VAL A 267 15.44 -0.07 -29.72
C VAL A 267 15.27 1.38 -30.11
N ALA A 268 14.39 1.66 -31.08
CA ALA A 268 13.99 3.01 -31.42
C ALA A 268 12.80 3.45 -30.54
N GLU A 269 12.84 4.66 -30.03
CA GLU A 269 11.75 5.28 -29.27
C GLU A 269 10.57 5.59 -30.19
N GLY A 270 9.36 5.22 -29.78
CA GLY A 270 8.12 5.56 -30.44
C GLY A 270 7.45 6.78 -29.84
N ASP A 271 6.13 6.84 -29.96
CA ASP A 271 5.34 7.94 -29.42
C ASP A 271 5.32 7.91 -27.87
N VAL A 272 5.29 9.12 -27.29
CA VAL A 272 5.09 9.32 -25.85
C VAL A 272 3.72 9.90 -25.60
N THR A 273 2.90 9.19 -24.87
CA THR A 273 1.54 9.63 -24.50
C THR A 273 1.43 9.83 -23.00
N ARG A 274 1.18 11.05 -22.55
CA ARG A 274 0.79 11.34 -21.17
C ARG A 274 -0.73 11.43 -21.10
N PHE A 275 -1.31 10.64 -20.18
CA PHE A 275 -2.76 10.56 -20.06
C PHE A 275 -3.31 11.65 -19.14
N ALA A 276 -4.40 12.28 -19.57
CA ALA A 276 -5.20 13.13 -18.70
C ALA A 276 -6.14 12.23 -17.88
N ILE A 277 -5.92 12.17 -16.59
CA ILE A 277 -6.69 11.35 -15.64
C ILE A 277 -7.27 12.21 -14.52
N PRO A 278 -8.52 11.97 -14.07
CA PRO A 278 -9.05 12.59 -12.87
C PRO A 278 -8.21 12.20 -11.67
N LYS A 279 -8.01 13.14 -10.72
CA LYS A 279 -7.15 12.93 -9.55
C LYS A 279 -7.93 13.08 -8.23
N PRO A 280 -8.86 12.17 -7.90
CA PRO A 280 -9.49 12.14 -6.58
C PRO A 280 -8.44 11.88 -5.50
N GLU A 281 -8.75 12.29 -4.27
CA GLU A 281 -7.87 12.04 -3.12
C GLU A 281 -7.85 10.54 -2.80
N PRO A 282 -6.66 9.86 -2.83
CA PRO A 282 -6.58 8.42 -2.62
C PRO A 282 -7.16 7.96 -1.28
N LEU A 283 -6.86 8.69 -0.18
CA LEU A 283 -7.35 8.32 1.15
C LEU A 283 -8.89 8.41 1.25
N ARG A 284 -9.48 9.41 0.60
CA ARG A 284 -10.93 9.53 0.53
C ARG A 284 -11.54 8.35 -0.23
N THR A 285 -10.96 8.02 -1.39
CA THR A 285 -11.42 6.89 -2.21
C THR A 285 -11.32 5.56 -1.44
N GLU A 286 -10.24 5.34 -0.69
CA GLU A 286 -10.07 4.17 0.20
C GLU A 286 -11.21 4.07 1.22
N HIS A 287 -11.51 5.16 1.93
CA HIS A 287 -12.60 5.19 2.90
C HIS A 287 -13.98 4.99 2.26
N GLU A 288 -14.23 5.58 1.08
CA GLU A 288 -15.49 5.39 0.35
C GLU A 288 -15.67 3.91 -0.06
N ASN A 289 -14.61 3.25 -0.55
CA ASN A 289 -14.64 1.82 -0.86
C ASN A 289 -14.84 0.97 0.40
N PHE A 290 -14.17 1.31 1.50
CA PHE A 290 -14.33 0.58 2.75
C PHE A 290 -15.77 0.69 3.31
N ARG A 291 -16.34 1.91 3.35
CA ARG A 291 -17.75 2.15 3.68
C ARG A 291 -18.69 1.29 2.81
N ASP A 292 -18.46 1.27 1.50
CA ASP A 292 -19.30 0.54 0.56
C ASP A 292 -19.18 -0.97 0.75
N ALA A 293 -17.97 -1.49 1.08
CA ALA A 293 -17.77 -2.88 1.48
C ALA A 293 -18.59 -3.25 2.74
N VAL A 294 -18.54 -2.40 3.78
CA VAL A 294 -19.33 -2.61 5.02
C VAL A 294 -20.83 -2.60 4.73
N LEU A 295 -21.29 -1.82 3.76
CA LEU A 295 -22.70 -1.79 3.30
C LEU A 295 -23.06 -2.95 2.35
N GLY A 296 -22.13 -3.87 2.07
CA GLY A 296 -22.35 -4.99 1.15
C GLY A 296 -22.47 -4.59 -0.32
N LYS A 297 -21.96 -3.43 -0.70
CA LYS A 297 -21.90 -2.96 -2.10
C LYS A 297 -20.61 -3.43 -2.77
N GLU A 298 -20.61 -3.39 -4.11
CA GLU A 298 -19.39 -3.59 -4.89
C GLU A 298 -18.33 -2.54 -4.51
N SER A 299 -17.12 -3.00 -4.21
CA SER A 299 -16.04 -2.16 -3.71
C SER A 299 -14.68 -2.81 -3.94
N ASP A 300 -13.65 -1.99 -4.11
CA ASP A 300 -12.26 -2.45 -4.27
C ASP A 300 -11.48 -2.14 -2.97
N ILE A 301 -11.45 -3.10 -2.05
CA ILE A 301 -10.68 -3.01 -0.80
C ILE A 301 -9.45 -3.91 -0.86
N VAL A 302 -8.43 -3.56 -0.09
CA VAL A 302 -7.30 -4.48 0.17
C VAL A 302 -7.69 -5.40 1.31
N THR A 303 -7.92 -6.67 1.01
CA THR A 303 -8.31 -7.65 2.06
C THR A 303 -7.16 -7.89 3.05
N MET A 304 -7.48 -8.33 4.26
CA MET A 304 -6.44 -8.68 5.24
C MET A 304 -5.58 -9.86 4.77
N ALA A 305 -6.12 -10.80 4.01
CA ALA A 305 -5.33 -11.88 3.41
C ALA A 305 -4.27 -11.33 2.43
N GLN A 306 -4.63 -10.37 1.58
CA GLN A 306 -3.67 -9.68 0.72
C GLN A 306 -2.62 -8.92 1.53
N GLY A 307 -3.05 -8.23 2.61
CA GLY A 307 -2.12 -7.56 3.53
C GLY A 307 -1.16 -8.52 4.22
N ALA A 308 -1.61 -9.72 4.60
CA ALA A 308 -0.75 -10.76 5.17
C ALA A 308 0.30 -11.24 4.16
N THR A 309 -0.08 -11.44 2.90
CA THR A 309 0.87 -11.75 1.82
C THR A 309 1.93 -10.65 1.65
N VAL A 310 1.55 -9.38 1.74
CA VAL A 310 2.52 -8.26 1.68
C VAL A 310 3.51 -8.34 2.84
N VAL A 311 3.06 -8.60 4.06
CA VAL A 311 3.94 -8.78 5.23
C VAL A 311 4.88 -9.95 5.02
N GLN A 312 4.40 -11.08 4.50
CA GLN A 312 5.22 -12.26 4.19
C GLN A 312 6.32 -11.94 3.17
N VAL A 313 6.03 -11.23 2.10
CA VAL A 313 7.04 -10.83 1.11
C VAL A 313 8.06 -9.87 1.70
N CYS A 314 7.64 -8.94 2.56
CA CYS A 314 8.55 -8.07 3.32
C CYS A 314 9.51 -8.87 4.21
N GLU A 315 9.02 -9.87 4.93
CA GLU A 315 9.85 -10.75 5.76
C GLU A 315 10.79 -11.60 4.92
N ALA A 316 10.34 -12.09 3.76
CA ALA A 316 11.19 -12.77 2.81
C ALA A 316 12.33 -11.89 2.28
N MET A 317 12.10 -10.59 2.04
CA MET A 317 13.16 -9.64 1.66
C MET A 317 14.20 -9.50 2.79
N ILE A 318 13.77 -9.36 4.04
CA ILE A 318 14.64 -9.25 5.21
C ILE A 318 15.45 -10.54 5.39
N THR A 319 14.79 -11.69 5.30
CA THR A 319 15.43 -13.01 5.41
C THR A 319 16.46 -13.23 4.31
N SER A 320 16.10 -12.95 3.05
CA SER A 320 17.01 -13.04 1.92
C SER A 320 18.23 -12.15 2.08
N ALA A 321 18.04 -10.92 2.56
CA ALA A 321 19.16 -10.00 2.81
C ALA A 321 20.10 -10.50 3.91
N ALA A 322 19.56 -11.14 4.96
CA ALA A 322 20.33 -11.67 6.08
C ALA A 322 21.09 -12.96 5.72
N THR A 323 20.47 -13.87 4.98
CA THR A 323 21.05 -15.18 4.63
C THR A 323 21.89 -15.15 3.37
N GLY A 324 21.60 -14.22 2.44
CA GLY A 324 22.18 -14.20 1.12
C GLY A 324 21.50 -15.13 0.11
N GLU A 325 20.49 -15.86 0.53
CA GLU A 325 19.77 -16.87 -0.25
C GLU A 325 18.49 -16.33 -0.87
N PHE A 326 18.01 -17.01 -1.92
CA PHE A 326 16.66 -16.78 -2.44
C PHE A 326 15.63 -17.35 -1.45
N VAL A 327 14.55 -16.61 -1.24
CA VAL A 327 13.43 -17.04 -0.38
C VAL A 327 12.19 -17.26 -1.23
N LYS A 328 11.61 -18.47 -1.14
CA LYS A 328 10.32 -18.79 -1.77
C LYS A 328 9.18 -18.22 -0.93
N ILE A 329 8.17 -17.71 -1.60
CA ILE A 329 6.88 -17.34 -1.02
C ILE A 329 5.97 -18.55 -1.12
N SER A 330 5.40 -18.97 -0.01
CA SER A 330 4.54 -20.17 0.12
C SER A 330 3.08 -19.78 0.30
#